data_edd638d3f32a80e9e2a21598919fbafb
#
_entry.id   edd638d3f32a80e9e2a21598919fbafb
#
_cell.length_a   1.000
_cell.length_b   1.000
_cell.length_c   1.000
_cell.angle_alpha   90.00
_cell.angle_beta   90.00
_cell.angle_gamma   90.00
#
_symmetry.space_group_name_H-M   'P 1'
#
loop_
_entity.id
_entity.type
_entity.pdbx_description
1 polymer ?
#
loop_
_entity_poly.entity_id
_entity_poly.type
_entity_poly.pdbx_seq_one_letter_code
_entity_poly.pdbx_strand_id
1 'polypeptide(L)'
;MKNEITIMEHQEVLAKEGKIKYTGRVLKFTTPIGEVIEYKETEQIHTFAEWKSKGYKVIKGQKAVAKFPIWVPTKNKVAEDKIEVKFWLKNSAWFSESQVKKIAE
;
A
#
# COMPACT_ATOMS: atom_id res chain seq x y z
N MET A 1 13.22 5.36 -3.15
CA MET A 1 12.67 4.37 -2.23
C MET A 1 11.36 3.87 -2.78
N LYS A 2 11.19 2.57 -2.80
CA LYS A 2 10.04 1.97 -3.47
C LYS A 2 9.09 1.32 -2.47
N ASN A 3 8.12 2.10 -1.99
CA ASN A 3 7.09 1.58 -1.11
C ASN A 3 6.27 0.48 -1.79
N GLU A 4 6.15 0.52 -3.12
CA GLU A 4 5.39 -0.48 -3.88
C GLU A 4 5.91 -1.90 -3.65
N ILE A 5 7.24 -2.07 -3.61
CA ILE A 5 7.83 -3.39 -3.36
C ILE A 5 7.50 -3.86 -1.95
N THR A 6 7.62 -2.98 -0.96
CA THR A 6 7.28 -3.29 0.43
C THR A 6 5.81 -3.69 0.55
N ILE A 7 4.92 -2.93 -0.09
CA ILE A 7 3.49 -3.21 -0.09
C ILE A 7 3.20 -4.56 -0.76
N MET A 8 3.84 -4.86 -1.89
CA MET A 8 3.66 -6.13 -2.60
C MET A 8 4.10 -7.32 -1.74
N GLU A 9 5.22 -7.21 -1.05
CA GLU A 9 5.71 -8.26 -0.17
C GLU A 9 4.71 -8.55 0.95
N HIS A 10 4.15 -7.51 1.55
CA HIS A 10 3.15 -7.66 2.60
C HIS A 10 1.83 -8.22 2.05
N GLN A 11 1.43 -7.81 0.83
CA GLN A 11 0.23 -8.38 0.19
C GLN A 11 0.39 -9.89 0.00
N GLU A 12 1.54 -10.34 -0.45
CA GLU A 12 1.80 -11.76 -0.65
C GLU A 12 1.68 -12.54 0.66
N VAL A 13 2.31 -12.04 1.72
CA VAL A 13 2.24 -12.66 3.04
C VAL A 13 0.81 -12.70 3.56
N LEU A 14 0.09 -11.58 3.45
CA LEU A 14 -1.30 -11.48 3.91
C LEU A 14 -2.21 -12.44 3.15
N ALA A 15 -2.01 -12.59 1.85
CA ALA A 15 -2.79 -13.52 1.06
C ALA A 15 -2.51 -14.97 1.43
N LYS A 16 -1.24 -15.31 1.69
CA LYS A 16 -0.86 -16.65 2.16
C LYS A 16 -1.45 -16.97 3.53
N GLU A 17 -1.58 -15.96 4.38
CA GLU A 17 -2.18 -16.10 5.70
C GLU A 17 -3.73 -16.07 5.67
N GLY A 18 -4.32 -15.82 4.51
CA GLY A 18 -5.77 -15.78 4.35
C GLY A 18 -6.42 -14.47 4.82
N LYS A 19 -5.63 -13.43 5.08
CA LYS A 19 -6.14 -12.14 5.54
C LYS A 19 -6.68 -11.28 4.40
N ILE A 20 -6.15 -11.48 3.20
CA ILE A 20 -6.66 -10.87 1.98
C ILE A 20 -6.83 -11.95 0.91
N LYS A 21 -7.60 -11.66 -0.12
CA LYS A 21 -7.94 -12.64 -1.16
C LYS A 21 -7.08 -12.46 -2.40
N TYR A 22 -6.88 -13.55 -3.15
CA TYR A 22 -6.35 -13.47 -4.50
C TYR A 22 -7.48 -13.09 -5.46
N THR A 23 -7.14 -12.28 -6.48
CA THR A 23 -8.13 -11.85 -7.48
C THR A 23 -8.41 -12.90 -8.54
N GLY A 24 -7.56 -13.92 -8.64
CA GLY A 24 -7.63 -14.92 -9.68
C GLY A 24 -6.76 -14.62 -10.90
N ARG A 25 -6.12 -13.45 -10.93
CA ARG A 25 -5.22 -13.06 -12.02
C ARG A 25 -3.77 -13.35 -11.65
N VAL A 26 -2.99 -13.67 -12.68
CA VAL A 26 -1.55 -13.82 -12.55
C VAL A 26 -0.88 -12.67 -13.29
N LEU A 27 0.00 -11.98 -12.60
CA LEU A 27 0.73 -10.84 -13.15
C LEU A 27 2.18 -11.24 -13.44
N LYS A 28 2.77 -10.62 -14.43
CA LYS A 28 4.15 -10.84 -14.81
C LYS A 28 4.89 -9.52 -14.80
N PHE A 29 6.12 -9.53 -14.33
CA PHE A 29 7.00 -8.38 -14.52
C PHE A 29 8.41 -8.84 -14.85
N THR A 30 9.12 -8.00 -15.58
CA THR A 30 10.49 -8.27 -16.00
C THR A 30 11.46 -7.51 -15.11
N THR A 31 12.41 -8.23 -14.52
CA THR A 31 13.45 -7.61 -13.69
C THR A 31 14.47 -6.88 -14.58
N PRO A 32 15.29 -5.98 -13.99
CA PRO A 32 16.35 -5.31 -14.77
C PRO A 32 17.34 -6.24 -15.44
N ILE A 33 17.48 -7.48 -14.97
CA ILE A 33 18.36 -8.47 -15.57
C ILE A 33 17.66 -9.37 -16.59
N GLY A 34 16.41 -9.06 -16.94
CA GLY A 34 15.67 -9.78 -17.98
C GLY A 34 14.89 -10.99 -17.49
N GLU A 35 14.87 -11.28 -16.21
CA GLU A 35 14.05 -12.38 -15.67
C GLU A 35 12.59 -12.01 -15.66
N VAL A 36 11.73 -12.95 -16.02
CA VAL A 36 10.27 -12.76 -15.91
C VAL A 36 9.78 -13.44 -14.64
N ILE A 37 9.16 -12.68 -13.78
CA ILE A 37 8.60 -13.19 -12.52
C ILE A 37 7.09 -13.16 -12.62
N GLU A 38 6.46 -14.30 -12.30
CA GLU A 38 5.01 -14.41 -12.23
C GLU A 38 4.57 -14.41 -10.77
N TYR A 39 3.50 -13.69 -10.47
CA TYR A 39 2.92 -13.70 -9.13
C TYR A 39 1.41 -13.57 -9.21
N LYS A 40 0.75 -14.12 -8.20
CA LYS A 40 -0.71 -14.06 -8.11
C LYS A 40 -1.13 -12.69 -7.58
N GLU A 41 -2.00 -12.02 -8.32
CA GLU A 41 -2.53 -10.74 -7.89
C GLU A 41 -3.43 -10.92 -6.66
N THR A 42 -3.27 -10.05 -5.69
CA THR A 42 -4.11 -10.00 -4.51
C THR A 42 -4.99 -8.75 -4.56
N GLU A 43 -6.01 -8.71 -3.70
CA GLU A 43 -6.76 -7.48 -3.52
C GLU A 43 -5.83 -6.37 -3.03
N GLN A 44 -6.17 -5.12 -3.35
CA GLN A 44 -5.36 -3.97 -2.96
C GLN A 44 -5.47 -3.67 -1.47
N ILE A 45 -4.38 -3.16 -0.92
CA ILE A 45 -4.35 -2.63 0.44
C ILE A 45 -3.86 -1.18 0.39
N HIS A 46 -4.48 -0.32 1.19
CA HIS A 46 -4.10 1.08 1.29
C HIS A 46 -4.32 1.54 2.72
N THR A 47 -3.69 2.66 3.07
CA THR A 47 -3.95 3.30 4.35
C THR A 47 -5.33 3.93 4.36
N PHE A 48 -5.85 4.23 5.55
CA PHE A 48 -7.15 4.89 5.69
C PHE A 48 -7.21 6.20 4.89
N ALA A 49 -6.16 7.02 5.00
CA ALA A 49 -6.10 8.30 4.29
C ALA A 49 -6.11 8.10 2.77
N GLU A 50 -5.42 7.09 2.27
CA GLU A 50 -5.38 6.82 0.84
C GLU A 50 -6.71 6.31 0.32
N TRP A 51 -7.38 5.41 1.06
CA TRP A 51 -8.73 4.96 0.69
C TRP A 51 -9.70 6.14 0.65
N LYS A 52 -9.60 7.04 1.64
CA LYS A 52 -10.45 8.24 1.68
C LYS A 52 -10.22 9.12 0.45
N SER A 53 -8.97 9.31 0.06
CA SER A 53 -8.65 10.14 -1.13
C SER A 53 -9.16 9.51 -2.43
N LYS A 54 -9.35 8.19 -2.45
CA LYS A 54 -9.90 7.47 -3.60
C LYS A 54 -11.44 7.41 -3.60
N GLY A 55 -12.08 7.97 -2.60
CA GLY A 55 -13.53 7.98 -2.48
C GLY A 55 -14.11 6.78 -1.75
N TYR A 56 -13.34 6.14 -0.91
CA TYR A 56 -13.76 4.98 -0.10
C TYR A 56 -13.66 5.28 1.38
N LYS A 57 -14.41 4.54 2.16
CA LYS A 57 -14.31 4.59 3.62
C LYS A 57 -14.22 3.17 4.18
N VAL A 58 -13.55 3.04 5.31
CA VAL A 58 -13.45 1.76 6.02
C VAL A 58 -14.80 1.45 6.65
N ILE A 59 -15.24 0.21 6.47
CA ILE A 59 -16.52 -0.27 7.04
C ILE A 59 -16.39 -0.27 8.57
N LYS A 60 -17.41 0.24 9.24
CA LYS A 60 -17.44 0.30 10.70
C LYS A 60 -17.20 -1.07 11.33
N GLY A 61 -16.32 -1.13 12.31
CA GLY A 61 -15.99 -2.37 13.01
C GLY A 61 -14.82 -3.14 12.41
N GLN A 62 -14.30 -2.71 11.26
CA GLN A 62 -13.15 -3.37 10.63
C GLN A 62 -11.84 -2.94 11.30
N LYS A 63 -10.94 -3.90 11.46
CA LYS A 63 -9.61 -3.65 11.96
C LYS A 63 -8.60 -3.75 10.82
N ALA A 64 -7.49 -3.02 10.92
CA ALA A 64 -6.44 -3.09 9.92
C ALA A 64 -5.95 -4.52 9.70
N VAL A 65 -5.80 -4.94 8.45
CA VAL A 65 -5.28 -6.28 8.13
C VAL A 65 -3.78 -6.38 8.39
N ALA A 66 -3.09 -5.24 8.38
CA ALA A 66 -1.66 -5.18 8.62
C ALA A 66 -1.27 -3.81 9.18
N LYS A 67 -0.13 -3.80 9.87
CA LYS A 67 0.52 -2.56 10.31
C LYS A 67 1.98 -2.69 9.97
N PHE A 68 2.46 -1.82 9.10
CA PHE A 68 3.88 -1.78 8.75
C PHE A 68 4.27 -0.38 8.32
N PRO A 69 5.55 -0.01 8.50
CA PRO A 69 5.98 1.34 8.14
C PRO A 69 6.25 1.48 6.65
N ILE A 70 6.06 2.68 6.15
CA ILE A 70 6.48 3.09 4.80
C ILE A 70 7.29 4.36 4.91
N TRP A 71 8.09 4.62 3.87
CA TRP A 71 8.85 5.86 3.78
C TRP A 71 7.94 6.98 3.34
N VAL A 72 7.97 8.08 4.10
CA VAL A 72 7.16 9.27 3.83
C VAL A 72 8.10 10.46 3.64
N PRO A 73 7.94 11.24 2.56
CA PRO A 73 8.75 12.43 2.37
C PRO A 73 8.28 13.57 3.26
N THR A 74 9.25 14.30 3.81
CA THR A 74 8.99 15.52 4.56
C THR A 74 9.77 16.65 3.92
N LYS A 75 9.12 17.75 3.60
CA LYS A 75 9.75 18.92 3.00
C LYS A 75 10.05 19.93 4.11
N ASN A 76 11.32 20.26 4.26
CA ASN A 76 11.78 21.30 5.19
C ASN A 76 12.39 22.44 4.41
N LYS A 77 11.95 23.66 4.70
CA LYS A 77 12.55 24.85 4.11
C LYS A 77 13.85 25.16 4.84
N VAL A 78 14.96 24.99 4.15
CA VAL A 78 16.31 25.22 4.71
C VAL A 78 16.77 26.64 4.48
N ALA A 79 16.37 27.24 3.35
CA ALA A 79 16.65 28.62 2.98
C ALA A 79 15.52 29.12 2.11
N GLU A 80 15.49 30.43 1.81
CA GLU A 80 14.40 31.03 1.03
C GLU A 80 14.15 30.35 -0.31
N ASP A 81 15.22 29.87 -0.95
CA ASP A 81 15.16 29.25 -2.28
C ASP A 81 15.48 27.75 -2.27
N LYS A 82 15.62 27.16 -1.09
CA LYS A 82 15.98 25.75 -0.97
C LYS A 82 14.99 24.99 -0.11
N ILE A 83 14.53 23.87 -0.64
CA ILE A 83 13.68 22.93 0.08
C ILE A 83 14.45 21.63 0.20
N GLU A 84 14.63 21.15 1.40
CA GLU A 84 15.22 19.85 1.67
C GLU A 84 14.12 18.82 1.84
N VAL A 85 14.24 17.71 1.12
CA VAL A 85 13.31 16.59 1.26
C VAL A 85 14.01 15.48 2.00
N LYS A 86 13.46 15.11 3.15
CA LYS A 86 13.94 13.99 3.95
C LYS A 86 12.87 12.92 3.99
N PHE A 87 13.30 11.67 4.02
CA PHE A 87 12.38 10.54 4.16
C PHE A 87 12.47 9.98 5.57
N TRP A 88 11.34 9.58 6.12
CA TRP A 88 11.28 8.96 7.43
C TRP A 88 10.27 7.81 7.40
N LEU A 89 10.45 6.84 8.29
CA LEU A 89 9.55 5.72 8.41
C LEU A 89 8.35 6.11 9.25
N LYS A 90 7.16 5.93 8.68
CA LYS A 90 5.90 6.16 9.37
C LYS A 90 5.13 4.86 9.46
N ASN A 91 4.81 4.45 10.69
CA ASN A 91 3.95 3.29 10.91
C ASN A 91 2.56 3.59 10.37
N SER A 92 2.04 2.68 9.59
CA SER A 92 0.74 2.86 8.95
C SER A 92 -0.12 1.62 9.16
N ALA A 93 -1.41 1.85 9.32
CA ALA A 93 -2.41 0.79 9.36
C ALA A 93 -2.99 0.62 7.95
N TRP A 94 -3.13 -0.63 7.52
CA TRP A 94 -3.53 -0.97 6.15
C TRP A 94 -4.84 -1.70 6.14
N PHE A 95 -5.70 -1.35 5.19
CA PHE A 95 -7.02 -1.95 5.01
C PHE A 95 -7.12 -2.52 3.60
N SER A 96 -7.78 -3.66 3.46
CA SER A 96 -7.99 -4.30 2.16
C SER A 96 -9.25 -3.79 1.49
N GLU A 97 -9.38 -4.08 0.19
CA GLU A 97 -10.59 -3.74 -0.58
C GLU A 97 -11.87 -4.29 0.06
N SER A 98 -11.79 -5.47 0.67
CA SER A 98 -12.93 -6.11 1.32
C SER A 98 -13.41 -5.35 2.57
N GLN A 99 -12.58 -4.47 3.11
CA GLN A 99 -12.86 -3.74 4.35
C GLN A 99 -13.37 -2.33 4.10
N VAL A 100 -13.47 -1.92 2.86
CA VAL A 100 -13.88 -0.57 2.49
C VAL A 100 -15.09 -0.60 1.57
N LYS A 101 -15.81 0.51 1.53
CA LYS A 101 -16.92 0.70 0.60
C LYS A 101 -16.86 2.09 0.02
N LYS A 102 -17.38 2.25 -1.18
CA LYS A 102 -17.43 3.53 -1.84
C LYS A 102 -18.30 4.50 -1.04
N ILE A 103 -17.80 5.73 -0.87
CA ILE A 103 -18.58 6.76 -0.18
C ILE A 103 -19.75 7.15 -1.07
N ALA A 104 -20.96 7.05 -0.56
CA ALA A 104 -22.16 7.48 -1.27
C ALA A 104 -22.16 9.01 -1.37
N GLU A 105 -22.45 9.50 -2.55
CA GLU A 105 -22.62 10.92 -2.77
C GLU A 105 -23.98 11.41 -2.30
#